data_7c3622780068959469cf5e4b379fac05
#
_entry.id   7c3622780068959469cf5e4b379fac05
#
_cell.length_a   1.000
_cell.length_b   1.000
_cell.length_c   1.000
_cell.angle_alpha   90.00
_cell.angle_beta   90.00
_cell.angle_gamma   90.00
#
_symmetry.space_group_name_H-M   'P 1'
#
loop_
_entity.id
_entity.type
_entity.pdbx_description
1 polymer ?
#
loop_
_entity_poly.entity_id
_entity_poly.type
_entity_poly.pdbx_seq_one_letter_code
_entity_poly.pdbx_strand_id
1 'polypeptide(L)'
;FRRVLFRSVANAIAAVMEGAQMVQGTINGYGERCGNANLCSLIPNLQLKLGYNCVPPEGIKQLTQSSRAISEIVNLAPDDRAPFVGLSAFAHKGGVHVSAVQRNPLTYEHIEPEAVGNVRRIVISDQAGLSNVLAKARSFGIELERDNPASRKILQKLKELESQGYQFEGAEASFELLMREALGERSHFFDLKGFQVHCDKSSREDDGNSLATVKVALEGKDILEAAEGNGPVSALDKALRKALQNFYPAIADFHLTDYKVRILDGKAGTEAKTRVLVESSDGHQRWTTVGVSTNIIEASYQAVVEALEYGLLLQESSTPPVAVAVS
;
A
#
# COMPACT_ATOMS: atom_id res chain seq x y z
N PHE A 1 -36.63 13.04 -4.40
CA PHE A 1 -36.16 11.74 -3.86
C PHE A 1 -34.87 11.95 -3.07
N ARG A 2 -34.92 11.89 -1.73
CA ARG A 2 -33.72 11.91 -0.90
C ARG A 2 -33.07 10.51 -0.93
N ARG A 3 -31.90 10.41 -1.55
CA ARG A 3 -31.19 9.16 -1.75
C ARG A 3 -30.23 8.88 -0.60
N VAL A 4 -30.31 7.71 0.00
CA VAL A 4 -29.24 7.14 0.84
C VAL A 4 -28.34 6.35 -0.10
N LEU A 5 -27.02 6.46 0.02
CA LEU A 5 -26.00 5.98 -0.93
C LEU A 5 -26.28 4.54 -1.44
N PHE A 6 -26.59 3.62 -0.53
CA PHE A 6 -26.87 2.22 -0.88
C PHE A 6 -28.22 2.01 -1.60
N ARG A 7 -29.24 2.77 -1.22
CA ARG A 7 -30.57 2.63 -1.82
C ARG A 7 -30.64 3.18 -3.24
N SER A 8 -29.75 4.08 -3.61
CA SER A 8 -29.73 4.63 -4.98
C SER A 8 -29.37 3.58 -6.02
N VAL A 9 -28.37 2.72 -5.75
CA VAL A 9 -27.99 1.63 -6.67
C VAL A 9 -29.11 0.59 -6.76
N ALA A 10 -29.65 0.12 -5.63
CA ALA A 10 -30.74 -0.85 -5.61
C ALA A 10 -32.00 -0.32 -6.31
N ASN A 11 -32.38 0.93 -6.07
CA ASN A 11 -33.55 1.55 -6.73
C ASN A 11 -33.34 1.70 -8.24
N ALA A 12 -32.11 2.04 -8.69
CA ALA A 12 -31.80 2.14 -10.09
C ALA A 12 -31.87 0.77 -10.79
N ILE A 13 -31.37 -0.28 -10.14
CA ILE A 13 -31.46 -1.66 -10.63
C ILE A 13 -32.93 -2.09 -10.73
N ALA A 14 -33.72 -1.87 -9.69
CA ALA A 14 -35.14 -2.20 -9.69
C ALA A 14 -35.90 -1.45 -10.82
N ALA A 15 -35.59 -0.16 -11.03
CA ALA A 15 -36.19 0.62 -12.09
C ALA A 15 -35.85 0.06 -13.50
N VAL A 16 -34.62 -0.40 -13.71
CA VAL A 16 -34.22 -1.05 -14.97
C VAL A 16 -34.97 -2.36 -15.17
N MET A 17 -35.11 -3.17 -14.13
CA MET A 17 -35.88 -4.42 -14.20
C MET A 17 -37.35 -4.18 -14.50
N GLU A 18 -37.92 -3.04 -14.12
CA GLU A 18 -39.28 -2.60 -14.42
C GLU A 18 -39.36 -1.80 -15.75
N GLY A 19 -38.32 -1.79 -16.57
CA GLY A 19 -38.35 -1.24 -17.92
C GLY A 19 -37.75 0.17 -18.09
N ALA A 20 -37.09 0.74 -17.09
CA ALA A 20 -36.37 2.00 -17.29
C ALA A 20 -35.17 1.77 -18.22
N GLN A 21 -35.12 2.57 -19.32
CA GLN A 21 -34.06 2.44 -20.33
C GLN A 21 -32.83 3.32 -20.05
N MET A 22 -32.94 4.27 -19.13
CA MET A 22 -31.87 5.19 -18.81
C MET A 22 -31.76 5.35 -17.30
N VAL A 23 -30.55 5.23 -16.79
CA VAL A 23 -30.19 5.56 -15.40
C VAL A 23 -29.01 6.53 -15.38
N GLN A 24 -29.05 7.47 -14.44
CA GLN A 24 -27.98 8.43 -14.23
C GLN A 24 -27.28 8.16 -12.90
N GLY A 25 -25.99 8.37 -12.89
CA GLY A 25 -25.13 8.23 -11.71
C GLY A 25 -23.79 8.92 -11.92
N THR A 26 -22.89 8.76 -10.97
CA THR A 26 -21.54 9.28 -11.05
C THR A 26 -20.54 8.19 -10.67
N ILE A 27 -19.31 8.28 -11.18
CA ILE A 27 -18.22 7.42 -10.74
C ILE A 27 -17.99 7.68 -9.24
N ASN A 28 -17.80 6.62 -8.47
CA ASN A 28 -17.66 6.61 -7.00
C ASN A 28 -18.90 7.17 -6.25
N GLY A 29 -19.99 7.46 -6.95
CA GLY A 29 -21.19 8.04 -6.35
C GLY A 29 -21.05 9.48 -5.89
N TYR A 30 -20.02 10.19 -6.32
CA TYR A 30 -19.77 11.58 -5.92
C TYR A 30 -20.93 12.49 -6.31
N GLY A 31 -21.21 13.49 -5.46
CA GLY A 31 -22.28 14.46 -5.69
C GLY A 31 -22.68 15.17 -4.41
N GLU A 32 -23.66 16.06 -4.53
CA GLU A 32 -24.17 16.85 -3.41
C GLU A 32 -24.72 15.98 -2.27
N ARG A 33 -24.47 16.35 -1.04
CA ARG A 33 -24.90 15.69 0.20
C ARG A 33 -24.38 14.25 0.30
N CYS A 34 -25.27 13.25 0.16
CA CYS A 34 -24.93 11.83 0.23
C CYS A 34 -24.47 11.24 -1.13
N GLY A 35 -24.28 12.10 -2.15
CA GLY A 35 -23.87 11.69 -3.46
C GLY A 35 -25.01 11.18 -4.36
N ASN A 36 -24.62 10.62 -5.51
CA ASN A 36 -25.48 10.07 -6.54
C ASN A 36 -25.47 8.53 -6.55
N ALA A 37 -26.20 7.89 -7.48
CA ALA A 37 -26.04 6.46 -7.71
C ALA A 37 -24.61 6.16 -8.17
N ASN A 38 -23.95 5.24 -7.48
CA ASN A 38 -22.56 4.89 -7.77
C ASN A 38 -22.48 4.00 -9.01
N LEU A 39 -21.97 4.54 -10.12
CA LEU A 39 -21.80 3.80 -11.37
C LEU A 39 -20.80 2.65 -11.24
N CYS A 40 -19.81 2.74 -10.34
CA CYS A 40 -18.86 1.66 -10.07
C CYS A 40 -19.54 0.41 -9.48
N SER A 41 -20.71 0.57 -8.86
CA SER A 41 -21.52 -0.56 -8.38
C SER A 41 -22.66 -0.89 -9.35
N LEU A 42 -23.24 0.11 -9.99
CA LEU A 42 -24.41 -0.07 -10.85
C LEU A 42 -24.07 -0.82 -12.14
N ILE A 43 -23.04 -0.40 -12.86
CA ILE A 43 -22.63 -0.99 -14.14
C ILE A 43 -22.28 -2.48 -13.99
N PRO A 44 -21.43 -2.92 -13.04
CA PRO A 44 -21.13 -4.34 -12.90
C PRO A 44 -22.34 -5.19 -12.53
N ASN A 45 -23.23 -4.69 -11.68
CA ASN A 45 -24.46 -5.42 -11.36
C ASN A 45 -25.36 -5.59 -12.58
N LEU A 46 -25.58 -4.52 -13.35
CA LEU A 46 -26.40 -4.61 -14.57
C LEU A 46 -25.75 -5.49 -15.63
N GLN A 47 -24.46 -5.30 -15.91
CA GLN A 47 -23.79 -5.98 -17.02
C GLN A 47 -23.35 -7.39 -16.69
N LEU A 48 -22.62 -7.60 -15.57
CA LEU A 48 -22.02 -8.90 -15.27
C LEU A 48 -22.97 -9.87 -14.56
N LYS A 49 -24.01 -9.36 -13.87
CA LYS A 49 -24.95 -10.21 -13.13
C LYS A 49 -26.33 -10.32 -13.78
N LEU A 50 -26.79 -9.24 -14.40
CA LEU A 50 -28.15 -9.18 -14.96
C LEU A 50 -28.17 -9.24 -16.50
N GLY A 51 -27.00 -9.19 -17.15
CA GLY A 51 -26.88 -9.39 -18.60
C GLY A 51 -27.28 -8.18 -19.46
N TYR A 52 -27.41 -6.99 -18.87
CA TYR A 52 -27.66 -5.76 -19.63
C TYR A 52 -26.36 -5.23 -20.24
N ASN A 53 -26.44 -4.68 -21.45
CA ASN A 53 -25.30 -4.02 -22.10
C ASN A 53 -25.23 -2.54 -21.68
N CYS A 54 -24.35 -2.20 -20.74
CA CYS A 54 -24.17 -0.84 -20.24
C CYS A 54 -23.01 -0.11 -20.90
N VAL A 55 -21.86 -0.82 -21.04
CA VAL A 55 -20.61 -0.29 -21.61
C VAL A 55 -19.96 -1.38 -22.48
N PRO A 56 -19.06 -1.01 -23.42
CA PRO A 56 -18.30 -2.01 -24.17
C PRO A 56 -17.52 -2.96 -23.23
N PRO A 57 -17.29 -4.22 -23.62
CA PRO A 57 -16.59 -5.21 -22.77
C PRO A 57 -15.22 -4.74 -22.26
N GLU A 58 -14.48 -4.00 -23.09
CA GLU A 58 -13.19 -3.44 -22.67
C GLU A 58 -13.36 -2.22 -21.74
N GLY A 59 -14.48 -1.50 -21.81
CA GLY A 59 -14.77 -0.37 -20.93
C GLY A 59 -14.99 -0.78 -19.47
N ILE A 60 -15.64 -1.93 -19.22
CA ILE A 60 -15.87 -2.38 -17.84
C ILE A 60 -14.56 -2.80 -17.16
N LYS A 61 -13.57 -3.29 -17.90
CA LYS A 61 -12.23 -3.59 -17.39
C LYS A 61 -11.45 -2.36 -16.95
N GLN A 62 -11.85 -1.16 -17.39
CA GLN A 62 -11.26 0.10 -16.98
C GLN A 62 -11.91 0.69 -15.72
N LEU A 63 -12.91 0.03 -15.14
CA LEU A 63 -13.74 0.61 -14.09
C LEU A 63 -12.94 0.96 -12.83
N THR A 64 -12.05 0.07 -12.39
CA THR A 64 -11.18 0.31 -11.22
C THR A 64 -10.22 1.46 -11.47
N GLN A 65 -9.61 1.52 -12.65
CA GLN A 65 -8.70 2.61 -13.02
C GLN A 65 -9.45 3.95 -13.10
N SER A 66 -10.63 3.98 -13.71
CA SER A 66 -11.50 5.17 -13.79
C SER A 66 -11.90 5.66 -12.40
N SER A 67 -12.27 4.74 -11.49
CA SER A 67 -12.60 5.05 -10.11
C SER A 67 -11.45 5.77 -9.40
N ARG A 68 -10.23 5.25 -9.53
CA ARG A 68 -9.03 5.83 -8.90
C ARG A 68 -8.66 7.18 -9.52
N ALA A 69 -8.68 7.29 -10.85
CA ALA A 69 -8.38 8.54 -11.55
C ALA A 69 -9.33 9.67 -11.14
N ILE A 70 -10.63 9.39 -11.04
CA ILE A 70 -11.60 10.39 -10.58
C ILE A 70 -11.37 10.76 -9.10
N SER A 71 -11.05 9.81 -8.23
CA SER A 71 -10.69 10.10 -6.82
C SER A 71 -9.50 11.06 -6.74
N GLU A 72 -8.49 10.84 -7.57
CA GLU A 72 -7.29 11.69 -7.63
C GLU A 72 -7.60 13.10 -8.14
N ILE A 73 -8.40 13.22 -9.22
CA ILE A 73 -8.82 14.52 -9.78
C ILE A 73 -9.59 15.35 -8.74
N VAL A 74 -10.46 14.75 -7.96
CA VAL A 74 -11.25 15.45 -6.92
C VAL A 74 -10.51 15.56 -5.58
N ASN A 75 -9.28 15.06 -5.50
CA ASN A 75 -8.44 15.05 -4.30
C ASN A 75 -9.14 14.40 -3.08
N LEU A 76 -9.82 13.28 -3.31
CA LEU A 76 -10.43 12.46 -2.27
C LEU A 76 -9.78 11.08 -2.24
N ALA A 77 -9.45 10.58 -1.06
CA ALA A 77 -8.94 9.22 -0.91
C ALA A 77 -9.96 8.21 -1.45
N PRO A 78 -9.55 7.23 -2.28
CA PRO A 78 -10.42 6.15 -2.71
C PRO A 78 -10.98 5.38 -1.51
N ASP A 79 -12.24 4.93 -1.62
CA ASP A 79 -12.80 4.02 -0.63
C ASP A 79 -12.28 2.59 -0.90
N ASP A 80 -11.38 2.12 -0.05
CA ASP A 80 -10.80 0.78 -0.14
C ASP A 80 -11.84 -0.35 -0.05
N ARG A 81 -13.02 -0.07 0.52
CA ARG A 81 -14.12 -1.03 0.67
C ARG A 81 -15.22 -0.86 -0.38
N ALA A 82 -15.03 0.04 -1.34
CA ALA A 82 -16.00 0.22 -2.41
C ALA A 82 -16.23 -1.10 -3.17
N PRO A 83 -17.48 -1.56 -3.35
CA PRO A 83 -17.76 -2.76 -4.12
C PRO A 83 -17.14 -2.69 -5.51
N PHE A 84 -16.58 -3.79 -5.98
CA PHE A 84 -15.93 -4.01 -7.28
C PHE A 84 -14.58 -3.28 -7.46
N VAL A 85 -14.44 -2.03 -7.07
CA VAL A 85 -13.29 -1.17 -7.41
C VAL A 85 -12.34 -0.91 -6.24
N GLY A 86 -12.78 -1.11 -5.00
CA GLY A 86 -11.97 -0.92 -3.80
C GLY A 86 -10.82 -1.93 -3.70
N LEU A 87 -9.77 -1.56 -3.02
CA LEU A 87 -8.61 -2.44 -2.77
C LEU A 87 -8.99 -3.71 -1.99
N SER A 88 -10.01 -3.60 -1.12
CA SER A 88 -10.48 -4.71 -0.29
C SER A 88 -11.61 -5.52 -0.94
N ALA A 89 -12.10 -5.12 -2.13
CA ALA A 89 -13.26 -5.77 -2.76
C ALA A 89 -13.03 -7.26 -3.06
N PHE A 90 -11.77 -7.65 -3.34
CA PHE A 90 -11.34 -9.02 -3.61
C PHE A 90 -10.16 -9.41 -2.71
N ALA A 91 -10.19 -8.93 -1.46
CA ALA A 91 -9.15 -9.22 -0.48
C ALA A 91 -9.59 -10.34 0.46
N HIS A 92 -8.75 -11.34 0.63
CA HIS A 92 -9.00 -12.50 1.50
C HIS A 92 -7.99 -12.54 2.65
N LYS A 93 -8.49 -12.45 3.88
CA LYS A 93 -7.69 -12.34 5.10
C LYS A 93 -7.65 -13.64 5.91
N GLY A 94 -8.79 -14.28 6.08
CA GLY A 94 -8.90 -15.50 6.90
C GLY A 94 -8.26 -16.73 6.23
N GLY A 95 -7.50 -17.54 6.97
CA GLY A 95 -6.79 -18.69 6.44
C GLY A 95 -7.72 -19.72 5.75
N VAL A 96 -8.94 -19.90 6.25
CA VAL A 96 -9.97 -20.76 5.62
C VAL A 96 -10.41 -20.18 4.26
N HIS A 97 -10.65 -18.86 4.21
CA HIS A 97 -11.03 -18.16 2.98
C HIS A 97 -9.94 -18.25 1.92
N VAL A 98 -8.69 -17.97 2.31
CA VAL A 98 -7.52 -18.07 1.41
C VAL A 98 -7.37 -19.48 0.85
N SER A 99 -7.46 -20.49 1.71
CA SER A 99 -7.38 -21.91 1.29
C SER A 99 -8.50 -22.30 0.34
N ALA A 100 -9.73 -21.80 0.56
CA ALA A 100 -10.87 -22.09 -0.30
C ALA A 100 -10.74 -21.40 -1.66
N VAL A 101 -10.40 -20.12 -1.68
CA VAL A 101 -10.21 -19.32 -2.91
C VAL A 101 -9.06 -19.89 -3.78
N GLN A 102 -7.98 -20.36 -3.16
CA GLN A 102 -6.89 -20.99 -3.90
C GLN A 102 -7.31 -22.30 -4.61
N ARG A 103 -8.29 -23.03 -4.04
CA ARG A 103 -8.84 -24.25 -4.67
C ARG A 103 -9.90 -23.92 -5.71
N ASN A 104 -10.79 -23.00 -5.38
CA ASN A 104 -11.85 -22.53 -6.27
C ASN A 104 -12.24 -21.10 -5.89
N PRO A 105 -11.90 -20.08 -6.71
CA PRO A 105 -12.26 -18.68 -6.47
C PRO A 105 -13.75 -18.46 -6.24
N LEU A 106 -14.62 -19.19 -6.96
CA LEU A 106 -16.08 -19.06 -6.88
C LEU A 106 -16.67 -19.35 -5.48
N THR A 107 -15.87 -19.88 -4.54
CA THR A 107 -16.33 -20.10 -3.16
C THR A 107 -16.57 -18.79 -2.40
N TYR A 108 -15.87 -17.72 -2.75
CA TYR A 108 -15.95 -16.41 -2.08
C TYR A 108 -16.03 -15.23 -3.06
N GLU A 109 -15.69 -15.40 -4.31
CA GLU A 109 -15.75 -14.36 -5.33
C GLU A 109 -16.95 -14.58 -6.24
N HIS A 110 -17.74 -13.55 -6.41
CA HIS A 110 -18.99 -13.61 -7.19
C HIS A 110 -18.80 -13.17 -8.65
N ILE A 111 -17.63 -12.67 -8.99
CA ILE A 111 -17.10 -12.36 -10.31
C ILE A 111 -15.57 -12.52 -10.28
N GLU A 112 -14.96 -12.64 -11.43
CA GLU A 112 -13.51 -12.52 -11.57
C GLU A 112 -13.09 -11.05 -11.37
N PRO A 113 -12.10 -10.73 -10.53
CA PRO A 113 -11.65 -9.36 -10.28
C PRO A 113 -11.25 -8.62 -11.55
N GLU A 114 -10.61 -9.31 -12.47
CA GLU A 114 -10.11 -8.81 -13.75
C GLU A 114 -11.23 -8.30 -14.65
N ALA A 115 -12.45 -8.79 -14.48
CA ALA A 115 -13.62 -8.33 -15.24
C ALA A 115 -13.93 -6.84 -15.01
N VAL A 116 -13.49 -6.29 -13.89
CA VAL A 116 -13.65 -4.86 -13.54
C VAL A 116 -12.29 -4.14 -13.41
N GLY A 117 -11.21 -4.77 -13.87
CA GLY A 117 -9.85 -4.23 -13.77
C GLY A 117 -9.28 -4.17 -12.35
N ASN A 118 -9.81 -5.01 -11.44
CA ASN A 118 -9.28 -5.20 -10.10
C ASN A 118 -8.44 -6.48 -10.04
N VAL A 119 -7.82 -6.76 -8.89
CA VAL A 119 -6.99 -7.94 -8.67
C VAL A 119 -7.34 -8.60 -7.35
N ARG A 120 -7.21 -9.93 -7.31
CA ARG A 120 -7.31 -10.70 -6.06
C ARG A 120 -6.12 -10.39 -5.17
N ARG A 121 -6.38 -10.22 -3.87
CA ARG A 121 -5.35 -9.96 -2.87
C ARG A 121 -5.45 -10.93 -1.72
N ILE A 122 -4.32 -11.48 -1.32
CA ILE A 122 -4.19 -12.21 -0.06
C ILE A 122 -3.61 -11.25 0.95
N VAL A 123 -4.39 -10.99 1.99
CA VAL A 123 -4.03 -10.01 3.03
C VAL A 123 -3.40 -10.74 4.20
N ILE A 124 -2.33 -10.14 4.73
CA ILE A 124 -1.63 -10.66 5.90
C ILE A 124 -2.00 -9.82 7.13
N SER A 125 -2.29 -10.50 8.25
CA SER A 125 -2.62 -9.88 9.54
C SER A 125 -2.39 -10.85 10.70
N ASP A 126 -2.66 -10.39 11.92
CA ASP A 126 -2.65 -11.16 13.17
C ASP A 126 -3.50 -12.45 13.10
N GLN A 127 -4.56 -12.43 12.30
CA GLN A 127 -5.42 -13.59 12.04
C GLN A 127 -4.88 -14.49 10.93
N ALA A 128 -3.73 -14.15 10.33
CA ALA A 128 -3.14 -14.95 9.29
C ALA A 128 -2.65 -16.30 9.85
N GLY A 129 -3.00 -17.35 9.15
CA GLY A 129 -2.45 -18.68 9.36
C GLY A 129 -1.19 -18.90 8.51
N LEU A 130 -0.53 -20.03 8.69
CA LEU A 130 0.64 -20.41 7.90
C LEU A 130 0.34 -20.42 6.39
N SER A 131 -0.86 -20.83 5.99
CA SER A 131 -1.30 -20.81 4.59
C SER A 131 -1.28 -19.43 3.94
N ASN A 132 -1.58 -18.37 4.70
CA ASN A 132 -1.51 -16.99 4.21
C ASN A 132 -0.05 -16.56 3.98
N VAL A 133 0.84 -16.91 4.93
CA VAL A 133 2.29 -16.63 4.80
C VAL A 133 2.86 -17.31 3.56
N LEU A 134 2.56 -18.62 3.37
CA LEU A 134 3.01 -19.38 2.21
C LEU A 134 2.45 -18.86 0.89
N ALA A 135 1.17 -18.47 0.89
CA ALA A 135 0.55 -17.88 -0.30
C ALA A 135 1.18 -16.53 -0.67
N LYS A 136 1.48 -15.72 0.33
CA LYS A 136 2.12 -14.41 0.11
C LYS A 136 3.59 -14.56 -0.30
N ALA A 137 4.32 -15.52 0.27
CA ALA A 137 5.67 -15.87 -0.16
C ALA A 137 5.72 -16.15 -1.66
N ARG A 138 4.81 -17.00 -2.14
CA ARG A 138 4.71 -17.32 -3.58
C ARG A 138 4.43 -16.08 -4.45
N SER A 139 3.63 -15.12 -3.97
CA SER A 139 3.36 -13.89 -4.72
C SER A 139 4.59 -12.98 -4.84
N PHE A 140 5.58 -13.13 -3.96
CA PHE A 140 6.87 -12.46 -4.00
C PHE A 140 7.97 -13.29 -4.69
N GLY A 141 7.61 -14.45 -5.28
CA GLY A 141 8.58 -15.36 -5.88
C GLY A 141 9.48 -16.07 -4.86
N ILE A 142 9.09 -16.06 -3.58
CA ILE A 142 9.83 -16.74 -2.50
C ILE A 142 9.34 -18.16 -2.35
N GLU A 143 10.23 -19.15 -2.53
CA GLU A 143 9.94 -20.55 -2.29
C GLU A 143 9.98 -20.85 -0.80
N LEU A 144 8.83 -21.02 -0.19
CA LEU A 144 8.70 -21.30 1.24
C LEU A 144 7.81 -22.52 1.44
N GLU A 145 8.34 -23.56 2.05
CA GLU A 145 7.62 -24.78 2.37
C GLU A 145 6.97 -24.71 3.76
N ARG A 146 5.91 -25.52 3.93
CA ARG A 146 5.15 -25.58 5.18
C ARG A 146 5.98 -26.04 6.38
N ASP A 147 6.88 -26.98 6.14
CA ASP A 147 7.71 -27.60 7.18
C ASP A 147 9.03 -26.84 7.42
N ASN A 148 9.28 -25.76 6.66
CA ASN A 148 10.44 -24.93 6.86
C ASN A 148 10.33 -24.19 8.21
N PRO A 149 11.35 -24.28 9.09
CA PRO A 149 11.35 -23.56 10.37
C PRO A 149 11.18 -22.05 10.24
N ALA A 150 11.64 -21.45 9.14
CA ALA A 150 11.49 -20.03 8.86
C ALA A 150 10.01 -19.64 8.73
N SER A 151 9.14 -20.50 8.20
CA SER A 151 7.70 -20.24 8.07
C SER A 151 7.03 -19.94 9.41
N ARG A 152 7.42 -20.66 10.46
CA ARG A 152 6.91 -20.43 11.83
C ARG A 152 7.51 -19.17 12.45
N LYS A 153 8.80 -18.90 12.21
CA LYS A 153 9.46 -17.67 12.67
C LYS A 153 8.82 -16.43 12.07
N ILE A 154 8.54 -16.45 10.76
CA ILE A 154 7.85 -15.36 10.06
C ILE A 154 6.47 -15.12 10.67
N LEU A 155 5.68 -16.17 10.87
CA LEU A 155 4.34 -16.05 11.45
C LEU A 155 4.38 -15.51 12.89
N GLN A 156 5.34 -15.96 13.69
CA GLN A 156 5.53 -15.46 15.05
C GLN A 156 5.94 -13.99 15.05
N LYS A 157 6.92 -13.62 14.24
CA LYS A 157 7.40 -12.24 14.13
C LYS A 157 6.33 -11.30 13.62
N LEU A 158 5.52 -11.75 12.64
CA LEU A 158 4.35 -11.01 12.16
C LEU A 158 3.41 -10.67 13.32
N LYS A 159 3.01 -11.66 14.13
CA LYS A 159 2.10 -11.47 15.26
C LYS A 159 2.68 -10.54 16.33
N GLU A 160 3.97 -10.67 16.61
CA GLU A 160 4.67 -9.79 17.55
C GLU A 160 4.63 -8.33 17.08
N LEU A 161 4.96 -8.07 15.82
CA LEU A 161 4.97 -6.72 15.26
C LEU A 161 3.55 -6.14 15.17
N GLU A 162 2.56 -6.93 14.77
CA GLU A 162 1.16 -6.46 14.73
C GLU A 162 0.62 -6.15 16.13
N SER A 163 1.02 -6.90 17.16
CA SER A 163 0.70 -6.57 18.56
C SER A 163 1.33 -5.26 19.02
N GLN A 164 2.44 -4.86 18.41
CA GLN A 164 3.11 -3.59 18.65
C GLN A 164 2.48 -2.42 17.88
N GLY A 165 1.59 -2.71 16.93
CA GLY A 165 0.86 -1.71 16.16
C GLY A 165 1.19 -1.68 14.67
N TYR A 166 2.09 -2.52 14.17
CA TYR A 166 2.31 -2.67 12.73
C TYR A 166 1.05 -3.18 12.02
N GLN A 167 0.91 -2.88 10.76
CA GLN A 167 -0.16 -3.40 9.93
C GLN A 167 0.37 -3.68 8.52
N PHE A 168 0.58 -4.95 8.22
CA PHE A 168 1.13 -5.38 6.95
C PHE A 168 0.07 -5.51 5.84
N GLU A 169 -1.22 -5.40 6.19
CA GLU A 169 -2.33 -5.40 5.23
C GLU A 169 -2.19 -4.32 4.15
N GLY A 170 -1.67 -3.14 4.53
CA GLY A 170 -1.41 -2.04 3.62
C GLY A 170 0.08 -1.79 3.34
N ALA A 171 0.99 -2.66 3.81
CA ALA A 171 2.43 -2.48 3.73
C ALA A 171 3.12 -3.77 3.25
N GLU A 172 2.80 -4.17 2.04
CA GLU A 172 3.28 -5.43 1.45
C GLU A 172 4.81 -5.46 1.29
N ALA A 173 5.43 -4.32 1.00
CA ALA A 173 6.89 -4.22 0.89
C ALA A 173 7.59 -4.49 2.24
N SER A 174 7.11 -3.90 3.33
CA SER A 174 7.63 -4.20 4.68
C SER A 174 7.47 -5.68 5.04
N PHE A 175 6.37 -6.32 4.61
CA PHE A 175 6.18 -7.75 4.84
C PHE A 175 7.14 -8.60 4.03
N GLU A 176 7.42 -8.26 2.78
CA GLU A 176 8.42 -8.95 1.97
C GLU A 176 9.82 -8.80 2.57
N LEU A 177 10.22 -7.59 2.98
CA LEU A 177 11.50 -7.38 3.67
C LEU A 177 11.61 -8.22 4.96
N LEU A 178 10.53 -8.29 5.76
CA LEU A 178 10.46 -9.14 6.94
C LEU A 178 10.66 -10.63 6.61
N MET A 179 10.08 -11.11 5.52
CA MET A 179 10.21 -12.50 5.09
C MET A 179 11.65 -12.80 4.63
N ARG A 180 12.23 -11.92 3.82
CA ARG A 180 13.61 -12.04 3.35
C ARG A 180 14.62 -12.01 4.50
N GLU A 181 14.38 -11.14 5.49
CA GLU A 181 15.16 -11.10 6.73
C GLU A 181 15.13 -12.43 7.49
N ALA A 182 13.94 -13.01 7.68
CA ALA A 182 13.78 -14.28 8.37
C ALA A 182 14.40 -15.48 7.65
N LEU A 183 14.57 -15.36 6.33
CA LEU A 183 15.22 -16.35 5.47
C LEU A 183 16.73 -16.12 5.35
N GLY A 184 17.25 -14.98 5.81
CA GLY A 184 18.64 -14.57 5.60
C GLY A 184 18.93 -14.13 4.15
N GLU A 185 17.90 -13.73 3.41
CA GLU A 185 17.96 -13.33 2.00
C GLU A 185 17.78 -11.82 1.83
N ARG A 186 17.73 -11.05 2.92
CA ARG A 186 17.60 -9.59 2.84
C ARG A 186 18.92 -8.97 2.44
N SER A 187 18.94 -8.26 1.32
CA SER A 187 20.05 -7.39 0.95
C SER A 187 20.06 -6.17 1.87
N HIS A 188 21.19 -5.93 2.55
CA HIS A 188 21.41 -4.72 3.32
C HIS A 188 22.22 -3.75 2.47
N PHE A 189 21.58 -2.72 1.98
CA PHE A 189 22.20 -1.73 1.09
C PHE A 189 23.04 -0.71 1.85
N PHE A 190 22.64 -0.40 3.09
CA PHE A 190 23.33 0.54 3.96
C PHE A 190 22.96 0.29 5.43
N ASP A 191 23.85 0.67 6.32
CA ASP A 191 23.60 0.64 7.77
C ASP A 191 23.28 2.03 8.27
N LEU A 192 22.11 2.19 8.87
CA LEU A 192 21.76 3.41 9.56
C LEU A 192 22.47 3.52 10.89
N LYS A 193 23.27 4.58 11.09
CA LYS A 193 24.02 4.84 12.35
C LYS A 193 23.29 5.83 13.26
N GLY A 194 22.47 6.72 12.70
CA GLY A 194 21.66 7.67 13.45
C GLY A 194 21.23 8.87 12.64
N PHE A 195 20.33 9.64 13.22
CA PHE A 195 19.86 10.89 12.64
C PHE A 195 19.59 11.94 13.74
N GLN A 196 19.58 13.20 13.36
CA GLN A 196 19.14 14.32 14.17
C GLN A 196 18.25 15.22 13.34
N VAL A 197 17.24 15.83 13.97
CA VAL A 197 16.36 16.79 13.32
C VAL A 197 16.21 18.01 14.22
N HIS A 198 16.46 19.18 13.66
CA HIS A 198 16.20 20.47 14.27
C HIS A 198 15.08 21.16 13.54
N CYS A 199 14.01 21.52 14.26
CA CYS A 199 12.90 22.28 13.73
C CYS A 199 13.02 23.69 14.32
N ASP A 200 13.17 24.69 13.45
CA ASP A 200 13.26 26.08 13.85
C ASP A 200 12.07 26.87 13.29
N LYS A 201 11.54 27.75 14.11
CA LYS A 201 10.47 28.65 13.75
C LYS A 201 10.79 30.02 14.34
N SER A 202 11.40 30.88 13.54
CA SER A 202 11.90 32.18 13.99
C SER A 202 10.81 33.24 14.17
N SER A 203 9.67 33.12 13.46
CA SER A 203 8.53 34.04 13.58
C SER A 203 7.18 33.37 13.39
N ARG A 204 6.07 34.06 13.67
CA ARG A 204 4.71 33.52 13.39
C ARG A 204 4.39 33.44 11.90
N GLU A 205 5.04 34.24 11.08
CA GLU A 205 4.85 34.29 9.62
C GLU A 205 5.79 33.35 8.87
N ASP A 206 6.76 32.77 9.58
CA ASP A 206 7.67 31.76 9.02
C ASP A 206 6.98 30.40 9.01
N ASP A 207 6.98 29.74 7.87
CA ASP A 207 6.43 28.36 7.73
C ASP A 207 7.22 27.32 8.54
N GLY A 208 8.35 27.73 9.13
CA GLY A 208 9.26 26.87 9.88
C GLY A 208 10.09 25.99 8.94
N ASN A 209 11.40 26.03 9.13
CA ASN A 209 12.31 25.16 8.39
C ASN A 209 12.84 24.04 9.29
N SER A 210 13.12 22.89 8.73
CA SER A 210 13.72 21.79 9.47
C SER A 210 15.04 21.42 8.81
N LEU A 211 16.08 21.27 9.64
CA LEU A 211 17.38 20.76 9.25
C LEU A 211 17.51 19.33 9.79
N ALA A 212 17.81 18.37 8.93
CA ALA A 212 18.14 17.01 9.33
C ALA A 212 19.59 16.66 8.99
N THR A 213 20.24 15.92 9.88
CA THR A 213 21.50 15.24 9.63
C THR A 213 21.28 13.73 9.73
N VAL A 214 21.84 12.98 8.79
CA VAL A 214 21.76 11.52 8.75
C VAL A 214 23.17 10.95 8.66
N LYS A 215 23.48 9.96 9.49
CA LYS A 215 24.71 9.19 9.43
C LYS A 215 24.39 7.78 8.99
N VAL A 216 24.99 7.35 7.88
CA VAL A 216 24.89 6.00 7.33
C VAL A 216 26.27 5.41 7.12
N ALA A 217 26.39 4.08 7.19
CA ALA A 217 27.58 3.38 6.76
C ALA A 217 27.31 2.61 5.48
N LEU A 218 28.18 2.80 4.50
CA LEU A 218 28.17 2.12 3.20
C LEU A 218 29.57 1.61 2.88
N GLU A 219 29.68 0.35 2.50
CA GLU A 219 30.96 -0.26 2.12
C GLU A 219 32.07 -0.03 3.16
N GLY A 220 31.71 0.00 4.45
CA GLY A 220 32.63 0.24 5.56
C GLY A 220 33.03 1.71 5.77
N LYS A 221 32.41 2.66 5.06
CA LYS A 221 32.63 4.11 5.21
C LYS A 221 31.42 4.77 5.87
N ASP A 222 31.68 5.59 6.88
CA ASP A 222 30.67 6.45 7.48
C ASP A 222 30.45 7.70 6.61
N ILE A 223 29.21 7.96 6.25
CA ILE A 223 28.77 9.12 5.48
C ILE A 223 27.84 9.92 6.36
N LEU A 224 28.11 11.21 6.48
CA LEU A 224 27.29 12.18 7.19
C LEU A 224 26.80 13.23 6.18
N GLU A 225 25.47 13.32 6.03
CA GLU A 225 24.85 14.31 5.17
C GLU A 225 23.79 15.10 5.90
N ALA A 226 23.59 16.31 5.44
CA ALA A 226 22.57 17.21 5.97
C ALA A 226 21.72 17.80 4.84
N ALA A 227 20.44 18.03 5.14
CA ALA A 227 19.53 18.68 4.22
C ALA A 227 18.44 19.48 4.96
N GLU A 228 17.94 20.51 4.30
CA GLU A 228 16.81 21.31 4.75
C GLU A 228 15.52 20.86 4.07
N GLY A 229 14.42 20.98 4.80
CA GLY A 229 13.07 20.67 4.31
C GLY A 229 12.01 21.53 4.98
N ASN A 230 10.85 21.60 4.38
CA ASN A 230 9.66 22.29 4.92
C ASN A 230 9.01 21.57 6.10
N GLY A 231 9.67 20.54 6.62
CA GLY A 231 9.28 19.78 7.80
C GLY A 231 10.26 18.65 8.11
N PRO A 232 10.18 18.04 9.31
CA PRO A 232 11.16 17.07 9.79
C PRO A 232 11.33 15.84 8.89
N VAL A 233 10.24 15.31 8.38
CA VAL A 233 10.26 14.11 7.50
C VAL A 233 10.85 14.45 6.14
N SER A 234 10.50 15.60 5.57
CA SER A 234 11.08 16.07 4.29
C SER A 234 12.57 16.32 4.39
N ALA A 235 13.04 16.90 5.51
CA ALA A 235 14.46 17.12 5.74
C ALA A 235 15.23 15.80 5.88
N LEU A 236 14.66 14.82 6.62
CA LEU A 236 15.23 13.49 6.78
C LEU A 236 15.31 12.70 5.47
N ASP A 237 14.23 12.68 4.69
CA ASP A 237 14.20 12.01 3.39
C ASP A 237 15.26 12.59 2.44
N LYS A 238 15.34 13.94 2.37
CA LYS A 238 16.36 14.61 1.54
C LYS A 238 17.78 14.32 1.99
N ALA A 239 18.06 14.33 3.31
CA ALA A 239 19.38 14.03 3.84
C ALA A 239 19.78 12.59 3.56
N LEU A 240 18.86 11.63 3.73
CA LEU A 240 19.08 10.23 3.44
C LEU A 240 19.35 9.99 1.95
N ARG A 241 18.53 10.55 1.07
CA ARG A 241 18.74 10.47 -0.38
C ARG A 241 20.08 11.05 -0.80
N LYS A 242 20.45 12.19 -0.26
CA LYS A 242 21.75 12.83 -0.52
C LYS A 242 22.92 11.96 -0.11
N ALA A 243 22.81 11.22 1.01
CA ALA A 243 23.83 10.28 1.45
C ALA A 243 23.96 9.05 0.51
N LEU A 244 22.85 8.61 -0.07
CA LEU A 244 22.76 7.34 -0.80
C LEU A 244 22.90 7.49 -2.33
N GLN A 245 22.47 8.62 -2.92
CA GLN A 245 22.35 8.76 -4.38
C GLN A 245 23.65 8.59 -5.18
N ASN A 246 24.81 8.86 -4.56
CA ASN A 246 26.10 8.66 -5.21
C ASN A 246 26.47 7.17 -5.35
N PHE A 247 25.91 6.32 -4.51
CA PHE A 247 26.11 4.87 -4.53
C PHE A 247 24.97 4.16 -5.25
N TYR A 248 23.78 4.70 -5.15
CA TYR A 248 22.55 4.16 -5.72
C TYR A 248 21.83 5.24 -6.55
N PRO A 249 22.25 5.50 -7.78
CA PRO A 249 21.64 6.55 -8.63
C PRO A 249 20.15 6.37 -8.86
N ALA A 250 19.64 5.12 -8.84
CA ALA A 250 18.23 4.81 -9.00
C ALA A 250 17.32 5.44 -7.95
N ILE A 251 17.86 5.82 -6.79
CA ILE A 251 17.09 6.53 -5.73
C ILE A 251 16.53 7.87 -6.22
N ALA A 252 17.13 8.48 -7.26
CA ALA A 252 16.62 9.71 -7.84
C ALA A 252 15.23 9.55 -8.47
N ASP A 253 14.91 8.35 -8.93
CA ASP A 253 13.63 8.03 -9.58
C ASP A 253 12.54 7.62 -8.56
N PHE A 254 12.90 7.41 -7.30
CA PHE A 254 11.94 7.03 -6.26
C PHE A 254 11.22 8.26 -5.71
N HIS A 255 9.90 8.24 -5.76
CA HIS A 255 9.06 9.34 -5.29
C HIS A 255 8.09 8.84 -4.22
N LEU A 256 7.92 9.63 -3.17
CA LEU A 256 6.86 9.42 -2.19
C LEU A 256 5.54 9.88 -2.82
N THR A 257 4.56 8.98 -2.91
CA THR A 257 3.25 9.23 -3.56
C THR A 257 2.14 9.39 -2.54
N ASP A 258 2.25 8.78 -1.35
CA ASP A 258 1.28 8.93 -0.29
C ASP A 258 1.95 8.79 1.09
N TYR A 259 1.40 9.50 2.07
CA TYR A 259 1.91 9.51 3.43
C TYR A 259 0.75 9.56 4.41
N LYS A 260 0.51 8.46 5.12
CA LYS A 260 -0.59 8.31 6.06
C LYS A 260 -0.10 8.11 7.48
N VAL A 261 -0.63 8.89 8.40
CA VAL A 261 -0.32 8.80 9.84
C VAL A 261 -1.56 8.42 10.62
N ARG A 262 -1.42 7.45 11.52
CA ARG A 262 -2.50 7.02 12.41
C ARG A 262 -2.03 6.88 13.84
N ILE A 263 -2.74 7.52 14.77
CA ILE A 263 -2.59 7.32 16.21
C ILE A 263 -3.29 5.99 16.57
N LEU A 264 -2.57 5.08 17.25
CA LEU A 264 -3.08 3.74 17.56
C LEU A 264 -3.82 3.69 18.89
N ASP A 265 -3.42 4.50 19.88
CA ASP A 265 -4.07 4.61 21.17
C ASP A 265 -4.36 6.08 21.49
N GLY A 266 -5.53 6.54 21.07
CA GLY A 266 -5.95 7.93 21.28
C GLY A 266 -6.14 8.32 22.76
N LYS A 267 -6.19 7.36 23.69
CA LYS A 267 -6.29 7.64 25.12
C LYS A 267 -4.95 8.07 25.74
N ALA A 268 -3.85 7.66 25.14
CA ALA A 268 -2.51 8.01 25.61
C ALA A 268 -2.07 9.45 25.20
N GLY A 269 -2.91 10.19 24.48
CA GLY A 269 -2.62 11.57 24.06
C GLY A 269 -1.34 11.64 23.20
N THR A 270 -0.40 12.51 23.58
CA THR A 270 0.86 12.73 22.85
C THR A 270 1.87 11.57 23.02
N GLU A 271 1.66 10.66 23.97
CA GLU A 271 2.48 9.47 24.18
C GLU A 271 1.99 8.25 23.39
N ALA A 272 0.90 8.43 22.65
CA ALA A 272 0.31 7.37 21.85
C ALA A 272 1.29 6.87 20.76
N LYS A 273 1.29 5.55 20.54
CA LYS A 273 2.00 4.98 19.38
C LYS A 273 1.39 5.51 18.09
N THR A 274 2.25 5.87 17.17
CA THR A 274 1.90 6.35 15.84
C THR A 274 2.35 5.32 14.81
N ARG A 275 1.48 4.97 13.90
CA ARG A 275 1.77 4.20 12.71
C ARG A 275 1.86 5.13 11.52
N VAL A 276 2.92 4.99 10.75
CA VAL A 276 3.14 5.70 9.50
C VAL A 276 3.18 4.71 8.36
N LEU A 277 2.40 4.96 7.32
CA LEU A 277 2.46 4.25 6.05
C LEU A 277 3.02 5.21 5.01
N VAL A 278 4.02 4.76 4.28
CA VAL A 278 4.65 5.49 3.18
C VAL A 278 4.44 4.70 1.89
N GLU A 279 3.77 5.31 0.91
CA GLU A 279 3.69 4.77 -0.44
C GLU A 279 4.74 5.47 -1.31
N SER A 280 5.55 4.69 -2.00
CA SER A 280 6.58 5.16 -2.92
C SER A 280 6.40 4.55 -4.31
N SER A 281 6.96 5.21 -5.33
CA SER A 281 6.93 4.76 -6.72
C SER A 281 8.23 5.09 -7.43
N ASP A 282 8.61 4.26 -8.41
CA ASP A 282 9.68 4.52 -9.37
C ASP A 282 9.14 4.97 -10.75
N GLY A 283 7.84 5.34 -10.80
CA GLY A 283 7.14 5.68 -12.04
C GLY A 283 6.53 4.47 -12.77
N HIS A 284 6.95 3.25 -12.47
CA HIS A 284 6.45 2.01 -13.08
C HIS A 284 5.61 1.19 -12.10
N GLN A 285 6.06 1.06 -10.88
CA GLN A 285 5.39 0.31 -9.83
C GLN A 285 5.32 1.12 -8.53
N ARG A 286 4.45 0.69 -7.64
CA ARG A 286 4.24 1.33 -6.32
C ARG A 286 4.42 0.30 -5.23
N TRP A 287 4.96 0.72 -4.11
CA TRP A 287 5.12 -0.12 -2.91
C TRP A 287 4.84 0.68 -1.66
N THR A 288 4.37 0.01 -0.63
CA THR A 288 4.04 0.63 0.65
C THR A 288 4.80 -0.02 1.79
N THR A 289 5.35 0.82 2.65
CA THR A 289 6.09 0.44 3.85
C THR A 289 5.46 1.00 5.11
N VAL A 290 5.82 0.46 6.27
CA VAL A 290 5.24 0.83 7.56
C VAL A 290 6.30 1.02 8.64
N GLY A 291 6.15 2.09 9.41
CA GLY A 291 6.90 2.31 10.64
C GLY A 291 5.98 2.56 11.84
N VAL A 292 6.39 2.15 13.02
CA VAL A 292 5.62 2.32 14.25
C VAL A 292 6.54 2.75 15.40
N SER A 293 6.22 3.88 16.03
CA SER A 293 6.91 4.38 17.20
C SER A 293 5.99 5.29 18.02
N THR A 294 6.35 5.56 19.26
CA THR A 294 5.79 6.67 20.07
C THR A 294 6.28 8.02 19.56
N ASN A 295 7.39 8.05 18.82
CA ASN A 295 7.90 9.24 18.14
C ASN A 295 7.53 9.19 16.66
N ILE A 296 6.70 10.14 16.22
CA ILE A 296 6.23 10.21 14.82
C ILE A 296 7.39 10.35 13.81
N ILE A 297 8.46 11.07 14.18
CA ILE A 297 9.62 11.25 13.30
C ILE A 297 10.35 9.91 13.13
N GLU A 298 10.51 9.15 14.21
CA GLU A 298 11.09 7.81 14.17
C GLU A 298 10.23 6.84 13.35
N ALA A 299 8.92 6.82 13.57
CA ALA A 299 8.01 5.98 12.77
C ALA A 299 8.05 6.33 11.28
N SER A 300 8.13 7.62 10.96
CA SER A 300 8.25 8.10 9.57
C SER A 300 9.57 7.67 8.95
N TYR A 301 10.64 7.80 9.71
CA TYR A 301 11.98 7.46 9.26
C TYR A 301 12.13 5.96 8.97
N GLN A 302 11.61 5.11 9.85
CA GLN A 302 11.55 3.66 9.64
C GLN A 302 10.87 3.32 8.31
N ALA A 303 9.70 3.91 8.07
CA ALA A 303 8.96 3.66 6.84
C ALA A 303 9.69 4.18 5.59
N VAL A 304 10.35 5.34 5.66
CA VAL A 304 11.13 5.92 4.54
C VAL A 304 12.36 5.08 4.24
N VAL A 305 13.10 4.64 5.27
CA VAL A 305 14.27 3.77 5.12
C VAL A 305 13.88 2.47 4.42
N GLU A 306 12.85 1.78 4.91
CA GLU A 306 12.35 0.56 4.28
C GLU A 306 11.86 0.79 2.84
N ALA A 307 11.27 1.96 2.56
CA ALA A 307 10.83 2.30 1.20
C ALA A 307 12.00 2.42 0.21
N LEU A 308 13.11 3.01 0.63
CA LEU A 308 14.33 3.09 -0.18
C LEU A 308 15.00 1.73 -0.35
N GLU A 309 15.13 0.94 0.72
CA GLU A 309 15.68 -0.42 0.66
C GLU A 309 14.87 -1.31 -0.28
N TYR A 310 13.53 -1.25 -0.19
CA TYR A 310 12.67 -2.04 -1.07
C TYR A 310 12.77 -1.61 -2.53
N GLY A 311 12.82 -0.31 -2.80
CA GLY A 311 13.06 0.21 -4.15
C GLY A 311 14.38 -0.29 -4.74
N LEU A 312 15.46 -0.32 -3.96
CA LEU A 312 16.75 -0.86 -4.36
C LEU A 312 16.68 -2.38 -4.63
N LEU A 313 15.96 -3.13 -3.78
CA LEU A 313 15.73 -4.56 -3.97
C LEU A 313 15.02 -4.85 -5.31
N LEU A 314 14.03 -4.04 -5.68
CA LEU A 314 13.33 -4.17 -6.95
C LEU A 314 14.27 -3.92 -8.15
N GLN A 315 15.18 -2.96 -8.03
CA GLN A 315 16.16 -2.67 -9.07
C GLN A 315 17.17 -3.82 -9.25
N GLU A 316 17.69 -4.41 -8.15
CA GLU A 316 18.54 -5.61 -8.23
C GLU A 316 17.84 -6.76 -8.95
N SER A 317 16.57 -7.00 -8.62
CA SER A 317 15.77 -8.07 -9.22
C SER A 317 15.47 -7.85 -10.71
N SER A 318 15.51 -6.60 -11.17
CA SER A 318 15.20 -6.21 -12.55
C SER A 318 16.45 -6.19 -13.44
N THR A 319 17.65 -6.20 -12.86
CA THR A 319 18.91 -6.22 -13.60
C THR A 319 19.28 -7.67 -13.90
N PRO A 320 19.34 -8.11 -15.18
CA PRO A 320 19.77 -9.47 -15.49
C PRO A 320 21.18 -9.70 -14.95
N PRO A 321 21.51 -10.90 -14.45
CA PRO A 321 22.84 -11.20 -13.96
C PRO A 321 23.87 -10.89 -15.05
N VAL A 322 24.81 -10.00 -14.74
CA VAL A 322 25.94 -9.73 -15.63
C VAL A 322 26.67 -11.05 -15.83
N ALA A 323 26.63 -11.59 -17.03
CA ALA A 323 27.37 -12.78 -17.39
C ALA A 323 28.86 -12.50 -17.12
N VAL A 324 29.37 -13.07 -16.05
CA VAL A 324 30.82 -13.06 -15.80
C VAL A 324 31.45 -13.84 -16.94
N ALA A 325 32.05 -13.11 -17.88
CA ALA A 325 32.89 -13.71 -18.91
C ALA A 325 34.05 -14.36 -18.16
N VAL A 326 34.01 -15.69 -18.04
CA VAL A 326 35.15 -16.49 -17.61
C VAL A 326 36.16 -16.42 -18.78
N SER A 327 37.21 -15.66 -18.57
CA SER A 327 38.40 -15.63 -19.44
C SER A 327 39.35 -16.75 -19.08
#